data_d2eb8b3dd5f27058f375ff018cf1baa4
#
_entry.id   d2eb8b3dd5f27058f375ff018cf1baa4
#
_cell.length_a   1.000
_cell.length_b   1.000
_cell.length_c   1.000
_cell.angle_alpha   90.00
_cell.angle_beta   90.00
_cell.angle_gamma   90.00
#
_symmetry.space_group_name_H-M   'P 1'
#
loop_
_entity.id
_entity.type
_entity.pdbx_description
1 polymer ?
#
loop_
_entity_poly.entity_id
_entity_poly.type
_entity_poly.pdbx_seq_one_letter_code
_entity_poly.pdbx_strand_id
1 'polypeptide(L)'
;MSFATEFREFAVKGNVMDLAVGVIIGAAFGKIVDSLVKDLIMPIVGRVFGNLDFSNWFVMLATPPAGYGGPMTYEALTKAGVPLLAYGNFITVAINFLILAFVIFVMVKQVNRLRSEAPPPAPAPTPEDVVLLREIRDALRK
;
A
#
# COMPACT_ATOMS: atom_id res chain seq x y z
N MET A 1 -30.94 5.10 -25.07
CA MET A 1 -30.65 4.95 -23.64
C MET A 1 -30.11 6.28 -23.12
N SER A 2 -30.55 6.73 -21.95
CA SER A 2 -30.04 7.99 -21.42
C SER A 2 -28.71 7.75 -20.72
N PHE A 3 -27.81 8.71 -20.77
CA PHE A 3 -26.53 8.71 -20.05
C PHE A 3 -26.70 8.38 -18.54
N ALA A 4 -27.81 8.86 -17.94
CA ALA A 4 -28.12 8.57 -16.55
C ALA A 4 -28.40 7.07 -16.28
N THR A 5 -29.00 6.37 -17.23
CA THR A 5 -29.24 4.93 -17.11
C THR A 5 -27.96 4.14 -17.24
N GLU A 6 -27.12 4.49 -18.21
CA GLU A 6 -25.80 3.85 -18.41
C GLU A 6 -24.88 4.10 -17.22
N PHE A 7 -24.87 5.33 -16.69
CA PHE A 7 -24.09 5.67 -15.50
C PHE A 7 -24.59 4.90 -14.26
N ARG A 8 -25.90 4.77 -14.10
CA ARG A 8 -26.48 3.98 -13.01
C ARG A 8 -26.10 2.50 -13.11
N GLU A 9 -26.20 1.91 -14.30
CA GLU A 9 -25.82 0.52 -14.53
C GLU A 9 -24.34 0.30 -14.28
N PHE A 10 -23.48 1.23 -14.68
CA PHE A 10 -22.05 1.21 -14.38
C PHE A 10 -21.78 1.32 -12.88
N ALA A 11 -22.45 2.24 -12.18
CA ALA A 11 -22.24 2.46 -10.74
C ALA A 11 -22.79 1.29 -9.89
N VAL A 12 -23.81 0.60 -10.35
CA VAL A 12 -24.46 -0.53 -9.63
C VAL A 12 -23.82 -1.87 -9.99
N LYS A 13 -23.00 -1.95 -11.02
CA LYS A 13 -22.18 -3.15 -11.28
C LYS A 13 -21.28 -3.39 -10.06
N GLY A 14 -21.52 -4.47 -9.34
CA GLY A 14 -20.95 -4.79 -8.04
C GLY A 14 -19.42 -4.61 -7.92
N ASN A 15 -18.67 -4.79 -9.02
CA ASN A 15 -17.23 -4.62 -9.05
C ASN A 15 -16.76 -3.19 -8.74
N VAL A 16 -17.53 -2.16 -9.13
CA VAL A 16 -17.16 -0.75 -8.88
C VAL A 16 -17.38 -0.38 -7.42
N MET A 17 -18.47 -0.83 -6.83
CA MET A 17 -18.74 -0.60 -5.41
C MET A 17 -17.76 -1.32 -4.51
N ASP A 18 -17.47 -2.58 -4.81
CA ASP A 18 -16.47 -3.36 -4.07
C ASP A 18 -15.07 -2.73 -4.16
N LEU A 19 -14.69 -2.27 -5.35
CA LEU A 19 -13.43 -1.56 -5.56
C LEU A 19 -13.41 -0.23 -4.78
N ALA A 20 -14.49 0.55 -4.83
CA ALA A 20 -14.59 1.83 -4.12
C ALA A 20 -14.49 1.62 -2.59
N VAL A 21 -15.20 0.64 -2.06
CA VAL A 21 -15.12 0.27 -0.64
C VAL A 21 -13.71 -0.19 -0.28
N GLY A 22 -13.10 -1.04 -1.10
CA GLY A 22 -11.74 -1.52 -0.90
C GLY A 22 -10.72 -0.37 -0.89
N VAL A 23 -10.84 0.59 -1.80
CA VAL A 23 -9.96 1.78 -1.85
C VAL A 23 -10.15 2.66 -0.61
N ILE A 24 -11.39 2.90 -0.19
CA ILE A 24 -11.68 3.74 1.00
C ILE A 24 -11.12 3.08 2.27
N ILE A 25 -11.38 1.79 2.45
CA ILE A 25 -10.86 1.04 3.60
C ILE A 25 -9.33 0.98 3.55
N GLY A 26 -8.76 0.73 2.37
CA GLY A 26 -7.31 0.71 2.17
C GLY A 26 -6.65 2.05 2.49
N ALA A 27 -7.27 3.16 2.07
CA ALA A 27 -6.77 4.50 2.40
C ALA A 27 -6.87 4.82 3.90
N ALA A 28 -7.96 4.41 4.55
CA ALA A 28 -8.11 4.57 6.01
C ALA A 28 -7.08 3.71 6.76
N PHE A 29 -6.89 2.47 6.38
CA PHE A 29 -5.88 1.58 6.93
C PHE A 29 -4.46 2.11 6.70
N GLY A 30 -4.20 2.65 5.51
CA GLY A 30 -2.94 3.29 5.17
C GLY A 30 -2.55 4.42 6.12
N LYS A 31 -3.52 5.22 6.57
CA LYS A 31 -3.27 6.28 7.58
C LYS A 31 -2.86 5.69 8.94
N ILE A 32 -3.45 4.58 9.35
CA ILE A 32 -3.07 3.90 10.60
C ILE A 32 -1.63 3.39 10.50
N VAL A 33 -1.28 2.76 9.38
CA VAL A 33 0.07 2.25 9.16
C VAL A 33 1.09 3.39 9.05
N ASP A 34 0.74 4.50 8.40
CA ASP A 34 1.58 5.69 8.30
C ASP A 34 1.84 6.30 9.69
N SER A 35 0.82 6.42 10.53
CA SER A 35 0.96 6.84 11.93
C SER A 35 1.84 5.86 12.72
N LEU A 36 1.64 4.56 12.58
CA LEU A 36 2.49 3.56 13.22
C LEU A 36 3.97 3.76 12.88
N VAL A 37 4.27 4.00 11.61
CA VAL A 37 5.64 4.24 11.17
C VAL A 37 6.17 5.57 11.71
N LYS A 38 5.44 6.67 11.54
CA LYS A 38 5.89 8.00 11.89
C LYS A 38 5.94 8.23 13.40
N ASP A 39 4.95 7.75 14.13
CA ASP A 39 4.77 8.08 15.54
C ASP A 39 5.42 7.07 16.48
N LEU A 40 5.59 5.83 16.06
CA LEU A 40 6.16 4.77 16.88
C LEU A 40 7.52 4.28 16.38
N ILE A 41 7.65 3.96 15.11
CA ILE A 41 8.87 3.36 14.56
C ILE A 41 9.95 4.41 14.32
N MET A 42 9.61 5.53 13.68
CA MET A 42 10.59 6.57 13.34
C MET A 42 11.30 7.17 14.56
N PRO A 43 10.66 7.43 15.71
CA PRO A 43 11.36 7.87 16.90
C PRO A 43 12.39 6.86 17.41
N ILE A 44 12.09 5.56 17.33
CA ILE A 44 13.00 4.48 17.73
C ILE A 44 14.19 4.41 16.76
N VAL A 45 13.89 4.42 15.47
CA VAL A 45 14.93 4.40 14.42
C VAL A 45 15.80 5.64 14.51
N GLY A 46 15.21 6.81 14.70
CA GLY A 46 15.94 8.07 14.87
C GLY A 46 16.84 8.09 16.10
N ARG A 47 16.45 7.40 17.18
CA ARG A 47 17.31 7.26 18.37
C ARG A 47 18.49 6.32 18.14
N VAL A 48 18.30 5.27 17.35
CA VAL A 48 19.35 4.24 17.11
C VAL A 48 20.32 4.66 16.02
N PHE A 49 19.79 5.18 14.91
CA PHE A 49 20.56 5.48 13.69
C PHE A 49 20.82 6.98 13.48
N GLY A 50 20.27 7.83 14.34
CA GLY A 50 20.30 9.27 14.15
C GLY A 50 19.12 9.80 13.33
N ASN A 51 19.13 11.09 13.08
CA ASN A 51 18.06 11.75 12.34
C ASN A 51 18.08 11.33 10.86
N LEU A 52 17.04 10.62 10.41
CA LEU A 52 16.83 10.19 9.02
C LEU A 52 16.06 11.24 8.19
N ASP A 53 15.89 12.45 8.75
CA ASP A 53 15.29 13.54 8.02
C ASP A 53 16.37 14.34 7.29
N PHE A 54 16.45 14.14 5.99
CA PHE A 54 17.36 14.85 5.09
C PHE A 54 16.64 15.95 4.30
N SER A 55 15.42 16.32 4.66
CA SER A 55 14.59 17.26 3.91
C SER A 55 15.28 18.61 3.68
N ASN A 56 16.15 19.02 4.59
CA ASN A 56 16.91 20.26 4.48
C ASN A 56 18.15 20.14 3.56
N TRP A 57 18.38 19.01 2.95
CA TRP A 57 19.40 18.84 1.93
C TRP A 57 18.81 19.16 0.56
N PHE A 58 19.01 20.38 0.12
CA PHE A 58 18.49 20.87 -1.15
C PHE A 58 19.45 21.84 -1.81
N VAL A 59 19.28 22.04 -3.10
CA VAL A 59 19.95 23.08 -3.88
C VAL A 59 18.90 24.10 -4.32
N MET A 60 19.10 25.35 -3.98
CA MET A 60 18.23 26.42 -4.47
C MET A 60 18.50 26.65 -5.96
N LEU A 61 17.45 26.65 -6.78
CA LEU A 61 17.52 26.94 -8.21
C LEU A 61 17.31 28.42 -8.50
N ALA A 62 16.79 29.18 -7.53
CA ALA A 62 16.64 30.62 -7.61
C ALA A 62 16.85 31.25 -6.23
N THR A 63 17.15 32.53 -6.21
CA THR A 63 17.27 33.28 -4.97
C THR A 63 15.90 33.49 -4.32
N PRO A 64 15.82 33.54 -2.97
CA PRO A 64 14.59 33.87 -2.28
C PRO A 64 14.07 35.26 -2.69
N PRO A 65 12.74 35.53 -2.60
CA PRO A 65 12.18 36.84 -2.90
C PRO A 65 12.83 37.92 -2.05
N ALA A 66 12.93 39.14 -2.59
CA ALA A 66 13.41 40.29 -1.86
C ALA A 66 12.57 40.49 -0.58
N GLY A 67 13.24 40.64 0.57
CA GLY A 67 12.57 40.77 1.87
C GLY A 67 12.21 39.43 2.57
N TYR A 68 12.62 38.29 2.02
CA TYR A 68 12.46 37.03 2.71
C TYR A 68 13.31 37.00 3.99
N GLY A 69 12.65 37.00 5.15
CA GLY A 69 13.28 36.95 6.47
C GLY A 69 13.08 35.64 7.22
N GLY A 70 12.55 34.61 6.56
CA GLY A 70 12.27 33.32 7.17
C GLY A 70 13.48 32.38 7.25
N PRO A 71 13.34 31.21 7.91
CA PRO A 71 14.39 30.22 8.00
C PRO A 71 14.70 29.61 6.63
N MET A 72 15.96 29.23 6.41
CA MET A 72 16.44 28.57 5.20
C MET A 72 16.20 27.05 5.28
N THR A 73 14.95 26.67 5.47
CA THR A 73 14.53 25.28 5.54
C THR A 73 13.73 24.90 4.29
N TYR A 74 13.70 23.61 3.96
CA TYR A 74 12.92 23.09 2.83
C TYR A 74 11.45 23.55 2.87
N GLU A 75 10.82 23.38 4.03
CA GLU A 75 9.41 23.71 4.20
C GLU A 75 9.11 25.20 4.05
N ALA A 76 9.92 26.04 4.68
CA ALA A 76 9.74 27.48 4.63
C ALA A 76 10.01 28.06 3.25
N LEU A 77 11.05 27.61 2.56
CA LEU A 77 11.38 28.05 1.19
C LEU A 77 10.35 27.55 0.18
N THR A 78 9.82 26.34 0.34
CA THR A 78 8.76 25.80 -0.51
C THR A 78 7.47 26.63 -0.35
N LYS A 79 7.10 26.99 0.88
CA LYS A 79 5.95 27.88 1.14
C LYS A 79 6.13 29.28 0.55
N ALA A 80 7.37 29.77 0.50
CA ALA A 80 7.71 31.05 -0.12
C ALA A 80 7.74 31.01 -1.66
N GLY A 81 7.56 29.83 -2.26
CA GLY A 81 7.56 29.66 -3.72
C GLY A 81 8.94 29.59 -4.35
N VAL A 82 10.00 29.37 -3.57
CA VAL A 82 11.36 29.24 -4.09
C VAL A 82 11.54 27.87 -4.76
N PRO A 83 11.97 27.80 -6.03
CA PRO A 83 12.24 26.53 -6.68
C PRO A 83 13.48 25.87 -6.08
N LEU A 84 13.31 24.63 -5.57
CA LEU A 84 14.34 23.86 -4.92
C LEU A 84 14.52 22.52 -5.61
N LEU A 85 15.77 22.10 -5.76
CA LEU A 85 16.10 20.70 -6.06
C LEU A 85 16.24 19.93 -4.74
N ALA A 86 15.13 19.38 -4.26
CA ALA A 86 15.02 18.78 -2.93
C ALA A 86 15.39 17.29 -2.94
N TYR A 87 16.64 16.98 -3.26
CA TYR A 87 17.12 15.57 -3.29
C TYR A 87 17.07 14.91 -1.90
N GLY A 88 17.31 15.66 -0.84
CA GLY A 88 17.24 15.14 0.53
C GLY A 88 15.82 14.77 0.95
N ASN A 89 14.82 15.58 0.57
CA ASN A 89 13.43 15.25 0.78
C ASN A 89 13.04 13.96 0.04
N PHE A 90 13.51 13.80 -1.19
CA PHE A 90 13.30 12.57 -1.96
C PHE A 90 13.89 11.35 -1.25
N ILE A 91 15.12 11.45 -0.74
CA ILE A 91 15.77 10.39 0.04
C ILE A 91 14.96 10.07 1.29
N THR A 92 14.52 11.08 2.04
CA THR A 92 13.69 10.90 3.24
C THR A 92 12.39 10.16 2.92
N VAL A 93 11.70 10.56 1.86
CA VAL A 93 10.46 9.89 1.41
C VAL A 93 10.74 8.44 0.98
N ALA A 94 11.84 8.20 0.28
CA ALA A 94 12.24 6.85 -0.14
C ALA A 94 12.57 5.95 1.07
N ILE A 95 13.27 6.46 2.05
CA ILE A 95 13.56 5.73 3.31
C ILE A 95 12.26 5.42 4.06
N ASN A 96 11.39 6.40 4.21
CA ASN A 96 10.09 6.20 4.84
C ASN A 96 9.26 5.13 4.12
N PHE A 97 9.28 5.13 2.80
CA PHE A 97 8.61 4.11 2.00
C PHE A 97 9.19 2.70 2.26
N LEU A 98 10.52 2.57 2.31
CA LEU A 98 11.16 1.28 2.59
C LEU A 98 10.81 0.76 3.99
N ILE A 99 10.80 1.65 4.99
CA ILE A 99 10.39 1.31 6.36
C ILE A 99 8.93 0.85 6.37
N LEU A 100 8.05 1.59 5.71
CA LEU A 100 6.65 1.25 5.58
C LEU A 100 6.46 -0.12 4.90
N ALA A 101 7.14 -0.36 3.78
CA ALA A 101 7.10 -1.62 3.05
C ALA A 101 7.57 -2.80 3.92
N PHE A 102 8.62 -2.59 4.71
CA PHE A 102 9.12 -3.59 5.65
C PHE A 102 8.11 -3.90 6.76
N VAL A 103 7.47 -2.88 7.34
CA VAL A 103 6.44 -3.05 8.36
C VAL A 103 5.25 -3.83 7.82
N ILE A 104 4.77 -3.46 6.62
CA ILE A 104 3.68 -4.18 5.95
C ILE A 104 4.09 -5.63 5.68
N PHE A 105 5.29 -5.85 5.18
CA PHE A 105 5.81 -7.19 4.93
C PHE A 105 5.81 -8.07 6.20
N VAL A 106 6.32 -7.54 7.31
CA VAL A 106 6.31 -8.24 8.60
C VAL A 106 4.89 -8.53 9.07
N MET A 107 4.00 -7.55 8.95
CA MET A 107 2.59 -7.70 9.32
C MET A 107 1.91 -8.81 8.50
N VAL A 108 2.06 -8.78 7.18
CA VAL A 108 1.49 -9.80 6.27
C VAL A 108 2.08 -11.17 6.57
N LYS A 109 3.39 -11.24 6.83
CA LYS A 109 4.05 -12.50 7.21
C LYS A 109 3.47 -13.08 8.50
N GLN A 110 3.22 -12.25 9.52
CA GLN A 110 2.60 -12.69 10.77
C GLN A 110 1.16 -13.18 10.55
N VAL A 111 0.36 -12.42 9.80
CA VAL A 111 -1.01 -12.82 9.46
C VAL A 111 -1.03 -14.15 8.68
N ASN A 112 -0.14 -14.29 7.70
CA ASN A 112 -0.04 -15.52 6.93
C ASN A 112 0.43 -16.69 7.80
N ARG A 113 1.31 -16.47 8.75
CA ARG A 113 1.73 -17.50 9.71
C ARG A 113 0.57 -17.98 10.58
N LEU A 114 -0.30 -17.07 11.01
CA LEU A 114 -1.52 -17.41 11.77
C LEU A 114 -2.54 -18.19 10.91
N ARG A 115 -2.56 -17.91 9.59
CA ARG A 115 -3.43 -18.64 8.64
C ARG A 115 -2.85 -19.97 8.16
N SER A 116 -1.54 -20.14 8.25
CA SER A 116 -0.83 -21.31 7.71
C SER A 116 -1.18 -22.65 8.41
N GLU A 117 -1.92 -22.60 9.50
CA GLU A 117 -2.40 -23.79 10.22
C GLU A 117 -3.72 -24.35 9.67
N ALA A 118 -4.30 -23.71 8.65
CA ALA A 118 -5.47 -24.27 7.99
C ALA A 118 -5.05 -25.56 7.24
N PRO A 119 -5.69 -26.71 7.50
CA PRO A 119 -5.38 -27.93 6.76
C PRO A 119 -5.62 -27.69 5.26
N PRO A 120 -4.81 -28.31 4.38
CA PRO A 120 -5.01 -28.18 2.95
C PRO A 120 -6.45 -28.58 2.61
N PRO A 121 -7.12 -27.87 1.68
CA PRO A 121 -8.47 -28.24 1.30
C PRO A 121 -8.52 -29.70 0.88
N ALA A 122 -9.53 -30.41 1.34
CA ALA A 122 -9.73 -31.80 0.95
C ALA A 122 -9.73 -31.91 -0.58
N PRO A 123 -9.11 -32.94 -1.18
CA PRO A 123 -9.12 -33.09 -2.62
C PRO A 123 -10.56 -33.06 -3.12
N ALA A 124 -10.78 -32.32 -4.21
CA ALA A 124 -12.10 -32.19 -4.78
C ALA A 124 -12.70 -33.59 -5.04
N PRO A 125 -13.98 -33.81 -4.74
CA PRO A 125 -14.60 -35.11 -5.02
C PRO A 125 -14.42 -35.44 -6.50
N THR A 126 -14.10 -36.71 -6.77
CA THR A 126 -13.95 -37.18 -8.15
C THR A 126 -15.22 -36.86 -8.94
N PRO A 127 -15.16 -36.23 -10.11
CA PRO A 127 -16.33 -35.99 -10.91
C PRO A 127 -17.13 -37.30 -11.11
N GLU A 128 -18.45 -37.19 -11.05
CA GLU A 128 -19.36 -38.33 -11.17
C GLU A 128 -19.12 -39.10 -12.48
N ASP A 129 -18.81 -38.37 -13.58
CA ASP A 129 -18.48 -38.97 -14.87
C ASP A 129 -17.30 -39.93 -14.81
N VAL A 130 -16.25 -39.58 -14.07
CA VAL A 130 -15.06 -40.42 -13.89
C VAL A 130 -15.40 -41.65 -13.04
N VAL A 131 -16.23 -41.50 -12.03
CA VAL A 131 -16.70 -42.64 -11.20
C VAL A 131 -17.49 -43.62 -12.05
N LEU A 132 -18.45 -43.14 -12.86
CA LEU A 132 -19.23 -43.96 -13.80
C LEU A 132 -18.37 -44.68 -14.83
N LEU A 133 -17.37 -43.97 -15.38
CA LEU A 133 -16.42 -44.57 -16.34
C LEU A 133 -15.58 -45.68 -15.66
N ARG A 134 -15.18 -45.53 -14.43
CA ARG A 134 -14.49 -46.59 -13.67
C ARG A 134 -15.39 -47.81 -13.42
N GLU A 135 -16.63 -47.59 -13.07
CA GLU A 135 -17.60 -48.65 -12.87
C GLU A 135 -17.86 -49.42 -14.18
N ILE A 136 -18.02 -48.72 -15.29
CA ILE A 136 -18.16 -49.37 -16.61
C ILE A 136 -16.92 -50.18 -16.95
N ARG A 137 -15.73 -49.63 -16.76
CA ARG A 137 -14.48 -50.33 -16.99
C ARG A 137 -14.37 -51.58 -16.16
N ASP A 138 -14.72 -51.53 -14.87
CA ASP A 138 -14.64 -52.70 -13.97
C ASP A 138 -15.70 -53.77 -14.28
N ALA A 139 -16.88 -53.34 -14.74
CA ALA A 139 -17.93 -54.26 -15.24
C ALA A 139 -17.51 -55.00 -16.52
N LEU A 140 -16.76 -54.34 -17.41
CA LEU A 140 -16.25 -54.96 -18.63
C LEU A 140 -15.03 -55.87 -18.42
N ARG A 141 -14.34 -55.71 -17.29
CA ARG A 141 -13.17 -56.52 -16.94
C ARG A 141 -13.50 -57.90 -16.34
N LYS A 142 -14.74 -58.11 -15.98
CA LYS A 142 -15.20 -59.39 -15.45
C LYS A 142 -15.42 -60.45 -16.51
#